data_945a0d8afab8090a941c57ca034e2886
#
_entry.id   945a0d8afab8090a941c57ca034e2886
#
_cell.length_a   1.000
_cell.length_b   1.000
_cell.length_c   1.000
_cell.angle_alpha   90.00
_cell.angle_beta   90.00
_cell.angle_gamma   90.00
#
_symmetry.space_group_name_H-M   'P 1'
#
loop_
_entity.id
_entity.type
_entity.pdbx_description
1 polymer ?
#
loop_
_entity_poly.entity_id
_entity_poly.type
_entity_poly.pdbx_seq_one_letter_code
_entity_poly.pdbx_strand_id
1 'polypeptide(L)'
;GEDSLDISLDAGNANGSLDEFDLNGPATTGTGTTASDILTVDGISYTFPLGGATAFVGDNTDGSMLFTTACVYGGPSNTLDDCGAVAAGITGGGVSIGAAYDFGSGFTIAGGAQFVETGIADKEEDDAYAVNVAYTADSYGVSVTYANVEDGAQNDTYTALNGYYS
;
A
#
# COMPACT_ATOMS: atom_id res chain seq x y z
N GLY A 1 -12.21 8.92 -19.48
CA GLY A 1 -11.00 8.14 -19.35
C GLY A 1 -11.20 7.06 -18.31
N GLU A 2 -10.37 6.08 -18.36
CA GLU A 2 -10.31 5.00 -17.36
C GLU A 2 -9.18 5.27 -16.34
N ASP A 3 -8.66 6.48 -16.36
CA ASP A 3 -7.62 6.97 -15.49
C ASP A 3 -8.20 7.73 -14.28
N SER A 4 -7.54 7.64 -13.14
CA SER A 4 -7.90 8.34 -11.91
C SER A 4 -6.69 9.04 -11.29
N LEU A 5 -6.94 10.20 -10.70
CA LEU A 5 -6.03 10.91 -9.83
C LEU A 5 -6.63 10.90 -8.43
N ASP A 6 -5.92 10.31 -7.48
CA ASP A 6 -6.32 10.23 -6.08
C ASP A 6 -5.37 11.11 -5.25
N ILE A 7 -5.95 11.92 -4.39
CA ILE A 7 -5.20 12.78 -3.45
C ILE A 7 -5.74 12.48 -2.06
N SER A 8 -4.91 11.87 -1.23
CA SER A 8 -5.22 11.61 0.17
C SER A 8 -4.93 12.84 1.00
N LEU A 9 -5.88 13.21 1.84
CA LEU A 9 -5.78 14.39 2.69
C LEU A 9 -5.98 13.98 4.14
N ASP A 10 -5.04 14.36 4.98
CA ASP A 10 -5.17 14.27 6.42
C ASP A 10 -5.67 15.57 7.01
N ALA A 11 -6.71 15.49 7.83
CA ALA A 11 -7.30 16.63 8.52
C ALA A 11 -7.64 16.28 9.95
N GLY A 12 -7.25 17.10 10.89
CA GLY A 12 -7.67 16.92 12.29
C GLY A 12 -6.62 17.35 13.31
N ASN A 13 -6.98 17.14 14.57
CA ASN A 13 -6.14 17.44 15.74
C ASN A 13 -6.09 16.25 16.70
N ALA A 14 -6.26 15.05 16.20
CA ALA A 14 -6.50 13.92 17.04
C ALA A 14 -5.31 13.55 17.92
N ASN A 15 -5.67 13.18 19.11
CA ASN A 15 -4.83 12.54 20.09
C ASN A 15 -5.46 11.15 20.31
N GLY A 16 -5.27 10.29 19.30
CA GLY A 16 -6.06 9.09 19.10
C GLY A 16 -6.06 8.11 20.25
N SER A 17 -7.26 7.65 20.55
CA SER A 17 -7.48 6.46 21.37
C SER A 17 -8.16 5.34 20.58
N LEU A 18 -8.59 5.62 19.35
CA LEU A 18 -9.26 4.68 18.45
C LEU A 18 -8.76 4.96 17.04
N ASP A 19 -7.86 4.15 16.55
CA ASP A 19 -7.19 4.35 15.26
C ASP A 19 -8.16 4.49 14.08
N GLU A 20 -9.26 3.75 14.07
CA GLU A 20 -10.25 3.80 12.99
C GLU A 20 -11.15 5.05 13.01
N PHE A 21 -11.15 5.77 14.11
CA PHE A 21 -11.90 7.01 14.27
C PHE A 21 -11.00 8.22 14.52
N ASP A 22 -9.71 8.01 14.29
CA ASP A 22 -8.72 9.04 14.50
C ASP A 22 -8.64 9.95 13.26
N LEU A 23 -9.11 11.16 13.41
CA LEU A 23 -8.87 12.22 12.44
C LEU A 23 -7.51 12.84 12.75
N ASN A 24 -6.46 12.05 12.55
CA ASN A 24 -5.10 12.48 12.83
C ASN A 24 -4.68 13.61 11.92
N GLY A 25 -4.43 14.73 12.52
CA GLY A 25 -3.58 15.75 11.91
C GLY A 25 -2.09 15.38 12.14
N PRO A 26 -1.19 15.98 11.38
CA PRO A 26 0.23 15.71 11.49
C PRO A 26 0.71 15.89 12.92
N ALA A 27 1.36 14.85 13.45
CA ALA A 27 1.96 14.89 14.77
C ALA A 27 2.99 16.02 14.81
N THR A 28 2.81 16.94 15.71
CA THR A 28 3.84 17.96 15.94
C THR A 28 5.04 17.31 16.58
N THR A 29 6.15 17.34 15.88
CA THR A 29 7.44 16.99 16.44
C THR A 29 7.81 17.93 17.59
N GLY A 30 7.69 17.40 18.80
CA GLY A 30 8.69 17.65 19.84
C GLY A 30 8.68 18.95 20.60
N THR A 31 7.65 19.79 20.63
CA THR A 31 7.51 20.87 21.61
C THR A 31 6.06 21.33 21.82
N GLY A 32 5.20 20.41 22.17
CA GLY A 32 3.99 20.73 22.95
C GLY A 32 2.94 21.69 22.32
N THR A 33 3.01 22.00 21.06
CA THR A 33 1.93 22.67 20.35
C THR A 33 1.25 21.68 19.43
N THR A 34 0.11 21.20 19.85
CA THR A 34 -0.82 20.45 19.03
C THR A 34 -1.17 21.30 17.82
N ALA A 35 -0.72 20.93 16.64
CA ALA A 35 -1.22 21.55 15.43
C ALA A 35 -2.66 21.09 15.26
N SER A 36 -3.60 21.95 15.63
CA SER A 36 -5.02 21.74 15.45
C SER A 36 -5.44 22.30 14.09
N ASP A 37 -6.34 21.57 13.42
CA ASP A 37 -7.03 22.04 12.22
C ASP A 37 -6.12 22.26 10.99
N ILE A 38 -5.06 21.48 10.85
CA ILE A 38 -4.22 21.47 9.66
C ILE A 38 -4.75 20.46 8.66
N LEU A 39 -4.80 20.87 7.41
CA LEU A 39 -5.01 19.98 6.27
C LEU A 39 -3.66 19.74 5.59
N THR A 40 -3.26 18.49 5.48
CA THR A 40 -2.05 18.07 4.77
C THR A 40 -2.36 17.11 3.66
N VAL A 41 -1.53 17.10 2.62
CA VAL A 41 -1.56 16.05 1.61
C VAL A 41 -0.79 14.86 2.20
N ASP A 42 -1.47 13.74 2.33
CA ASP A 42 -0.91 12.50 2.84
C ASP A 42 -0.32 11.62 1.73
N GLY A 43 -0.85 11.71 0.54
CA GLY A 43 -0.34 11.02 -0.63
C GLY A 43 -1.04 11.45 -1.90
N ILE A 44 -0.39 11.18 -3.02
CA ILE A 44 -0.95 11.40 -4.35
C ILE A 44 -0.65 10.22 -5.25
N SER A 45 -1.63 9.74 -6.00
CA SER A 45 -1.42 8.70 -7.00
C SER A 45 -2.20 8.95 -8.27
N TYR A 46 -1.64 8.49 -9.38
CA TYR A 46 -2.29 8.49 -10.68
C TYR A 46 -2.31 7.08 -11.25
N THR A 47 -3.50 6.58 -11.48
CA THR A 47 -3.74 5.24 -12.01
C THR A 47 -4.26 5.34 -13.44
N PHE A 48 -3.74 4.53 -14.34
CA PHE A 48 -4.06 4.58 -15.76
C PHE A 48 -3.99 3.20 -16.43
N PRO A 49 -4.76 2.96 -17.50
CA PRO A 49 -4.66 1.74 -18.28
C PRO A 49 -3.38 1.73 -19.14
N LEU A 50 -2.72 0.59 -19.17
CA LEU A 50 -1.51 0.35 -19.96
C LEU A 50 -1.62 -0.99 -20.70
N GLY A 51 -2.14 -0.97 -21.95
CA GLY A 51 -2.18 -2.14 -22.82
C GLY A 51 -2.93 -3.36 -22.25
N GLY A 52 -4.00 -3.14 -21.51
CA GLY A 52 -4.80 -4.18 -20.86
C GLY A 52 -4.40 -4.45 -19.41
N ALA A 53 -3.28 -3.91 -18.95
CA ALA A 53 -2.92 -3.81 -17.55
C ALA A 53 -3.41 -2.49 -16.96
N THR A 54 -3.50 -2.42 -15.65
CA THR A 54 -3.62 -1.18 -14.87
C THR A 54 -2.25 -0.84 -14.30
N ALA A 55 -1.82 0.40 -14.44
CA ALA A 55 -0.57 0.89 -13.90
C ALA A 55 -0.82 2.11 -13.01
N PHE A 56 0.07 2.36 -12.06
CA PHE A 56 0.05 3.57 -11.26
C PHE A 56 1.45 4.14 -11.03
N VAL A 57 1.47 5.42 -10.73
CA VAL A 57 2.61 6.14 -10.17
C VAL A 57 2.09 6.97 -9.00
N GLY A 58 2.88 7.12 -7.96
CA GLY A 58 2.46 7.87 -6.79
C GLY A 58 3.62 8.39 -5.97
N ASP A 59 3.29 9.26 -5.05
CA ASP A 59 4.16 9.83 -4.06
C ASP A 59 3.49 9.72 -2.70
N ASN A 60 4.24 9.27 -1.70
CA ASN A 60 3.74 8.90 -0.38
C ASN A 60 2.54 7.93 -0.43
N THR A 61 2.63 6.95 -1.33
CA THR A 61 1.63 5.89 -1.51
C THR A 61 2.32 4.52 -1.49
N ASP A 62 1.51 3.48 -1.27
CA ASP A 62 2.04 2.12 -1.17
C ASP A 62 2.43 1.55 -2.53
N GLY A 63 3.62 0.99 -2.64
CA GLY A 63 4.03 0.22 -3.81
C GLY A 63 3.15 -1.01 -4.08
N SER A 64 2.41 -1.45 -3.08
CA SER A 64 1.44 -2.55 -3.15
C SER A 64 0.03 -2.15 -3.56
N MET A 65 -0.23 -0.91 -3.94
CA MET A 65 -1.56 -0.34 -4.17
C MET A 65 -2.46 -1.18 -5.10
N LEU A 66 -1.89 -1.87 -6.07
CA LEU A 66 -2.64 -2.71 -7.01
C LEU A 66 -2.59 -4.22 -6.67
N PHE A 67 -2.09 -4.59 -5.49
CA PHE A 67 -2.05 -6.00 -5.10
C PHE A 67 -3.45 -6.50 -4.72
N THR A 68 -3.72 -7.74 -5.07
CA THR A 68 -4.96 -8.41 -4.72
C THR A 68 -4.74 -9.31 -3.51
N THR A 69 -5.55 -9.11 -2.47
CA THR A 69 -5.56 -9.94 -1.28
C THR A 69 -6.73 -10.90 -1.31
N ALA A 70 -6.45 -12.18 -1.14
CA ALA A 70 -7.48 -13.18 -0.92
C ALA A 70 -7.96 -13.14 0.53
N CYS A 71 -8.85 -12.20 0.83
CA CYS A 71 -9.45 -12.00 2.14
C CYS A 71 -10.91 -11.59 1.99
N VAL A 72 -11.79 -12.15 2.80
CA VAL A 72 -13.23 -11.83 2.79
C VAL A 72 -13.67 -11.01 4.00
N TYR A 73 -12.77 -10.79 4.92
CA TYR A 73 -13.07 -10.02 6.12
C TYR A 73 -12.63 -8.58 5.91
N GLY A 74 -13.58 -7.68 5.97
CA GLY A 74 -13.35 -6.25 6.02
C GLY A 74 -14.28 -5.68 7.07
N GLY A 75 -13.74 -5.11 8.10
CA GLY A 75 -14.49 -4.52 9.20
C GLY A 75 -13.98 -3.13 9.53
N PRO A 76 -14.56 -2.49 10.54
CA PRO A 76 -14.14 -1.17 10.98
C PRO A 76 -12.87 -1.19 11.84
N SER A 77 -12.31 -2.37 12.13
CA SER A 77 -11.12 -2.53 12.97
C SER A 77 -10.07 -3.35 12.25
N ASN A 78 -8.89 -2.77 12.06
CA ASN A 78 -7.75 -3.46 11.49
C ASN A 78 -7.07 -4.45 12.44
N THR A 79 -7.52 -4.53 13.69
CA THR A 79 -6.99 -5.47 14.68
C THR A 79 -7.69 -6.82 14.72
N LEU A 80 -8.93 -6.89 14.24
CA LEU A 80 -9.75 -8.10 14.25
C LEU A 80 -9.98 -8.69 12.86
N ASP A 81 -9.83 -7.90 11.83
CA ASP A 81 -10.12 -8.23 10.44
C ASP A 81 -8.95 -7.99 9.50
N ASP A 82 -7.79 -7.74 10.07
CA ASP A 82 -6.55 -7.58 9.32
C ASP A 82 -6.24 -8.86 8.53
N CYS A 83 -6.23 -8.71 7.23
CA CYS A 83 -5.88 -9.79 6.30
C CYS A 83 -4.39 -10.10 6.25
N GLY A 84 -3.65 -9.65 7.24
CA GLY A 84 -2.21 -9.82 7.35
C GLY A 84 -1.42 -8.85 6.47
N ALA A 85 -0.11 -8.93 6.56
CA ALA A 85 0.81 -8.04 5.85
C ALA A 85 0.87 -8.34 4.34
N VAL A 86 -0.22 -8.05 3.64
CA VAL A 86 -0.34 -8.29 2.19
C VAL A 86 0.67 -7.48 1.41
N ALA A 87 0.94 -6.32 1.90
CA ALA A 87 1.92 -5.39 1.33
C ALA A 87 3.36 -5.88 1.46
N ALA A 88 3.61 -6.88 2.35
CA ALA A 88 4.92 -7.49 2.55
C ALA A 88 6.06 -6.47 2.67
N GLY A 89 5.84 -5.40 3.43
CA GLY A 89 6.84 -4.38 3.72
C GLY A 89 6.96 -3.25 2.69
N ILE A 90 6.18 -3.24 1.60
CA ILE A 90 6.20 -2.12 0.64
C ILE A 90 5.01 -1.17 0.86
N THR A 91 4.95 -0.62 2.06
CA THR A 91 3.90 0.30 2.53
C THR A 91 4.49 1.64 2.89
N GLY A 92 3.84 2.71 2.42
CA GLY A 92 4.04 4.10 2.85
C GLY A 92 5.42 4.71 2.56
N GLY A 93 5.41 5.96 2.20
CA GLY A 93 6.60 6.81 2.07
C GLY A 93 7.37 6.70 0.75
N GLY A 94 7.67 7.84 0.16
CA GLY A 94 8.46 7.94 -1.06
C GLY A 94 7.69 7.73 -2.36
N VAL A 95 8.43 7.67 -3.45
CA VAL A 95 7.86 7.47 -4.79
C VAL A 95 7.50 6.00 -5.00
N SER A 96 6.31 5.74 -5.47
CA SER A 96 5.83 4.39 -5.76
C SER A 96 5.39 4.22 -7.21
N ILE A 97 5.58 3.02 -7.73
CA ILE A 97 5.11 2.62 -9.06
C ILE A 97 4.63 1.18 -9.00
N GLY A 98 3.68 0.84 -9.85
CA GLY A 98 3.27 -0.55 -9.99
C GLY A 98 2.35 -0.78 -11.17
N ALA A 99 2.12 -2.06 -11.43
CA ALA A 99 1.18 -2.50 -12.44
C ALA A 99 0.53 -3.83 -12.04
N ALA A 100 -0.73 -3.99 -12.45
CA ALA A 100 -1.47 -5.23 -12.29
C ALA A 100 -2.13 -5.65 -13.58
N TYR A 101 -2.24 -6.95 -13.79
CA TYR A 101 -2.96 -7.52 -14.91
C TYR A 101 -4.01 -8.52 -14.40
N ASP A 102 -5.25 -8.30 -14.79
CA ASP A 102 -6.36 -9.21 -14.55
C ASP A 102 -6.58 -10.09 -15.78
N PHE A 103 -6.39 -11.39 -15.63
CA PHE A 103 -6.60 -12.38 -16.70
C PHE A 103 -8.08 -12.69 -16.95
N GLY A 104 -8.99 -12.10 -16.17
CA GLY A 104 -10.36 -12.57 -16.05
C GLY A 104 -10.41 -13.87 -15.22
N SER A 105 -11.57 -14.40 -14.96
CA SER A 105 -11.74 -15.64 -14.18
C SER A 105 -11.18 -15.61 -12.75
N GLY A 106 -10.91 -14.45 -12.17
CA GLY A 106 -10.42 -14.26 -10.79
C GLY A 106 -8.92 -14.38 -10.59
N PHE A 107 -8.13 -14.57 -11.65
CA PHE A 107 -6.68 -14.65 -11.58
C PHE A 107 -6.03 -13.29 -11.87
N THR A 108 -5.19 -12.81 -10.95
CA THR A 108 -4.46 -11.54 -11.07
C THR A 108 -2.98 -11.72 -10.78
N ILE A 109 -2.16 -10.90 -11.44
CA ILE A 109 -0.75 -10.72 -11.14
C ILE A 109 -0.46 -9.23 -11.03
N ALA A 110 0.32 -8.85 -10.03
CA ALA A 110 0.75 -7.46 -9.84
C ALA A 110 2.22 -7.40 -9.44
N GLY A 111 2.85 -6.29 -9.76
CA GLY A 111 4.17 -5.93 -9.28
C GLY A 111 4.19 -4.48 -8.85
N GLY A 112 4.98 -4.16 -7.86
CA GLY A 112 5.14 -2.80 -7.35
C GLY A 112 6.52 -2.56 -6.79
N ALA A 113 6.88 -1.31 -6.75
CA ALA A 113 8.13 -0.83 -6.17
C ALA A 113 7.90 0.49 -5.46
N GLN A 114 8.74 0.74 -4.48
CA GLN A 114 8.75 1.95 -3.69
C GLN A 114 10.19 2.38 -3.46
N PHE A 115 10.43 3.66 -3.58
CA PHE A 115 11.76 4.26 -3.54
C PHE A 115 11.77 5.44 -2.60
N VAL A 116 12.85 5.65 -1.88
CA VAL A 116 13.04 6.93 -1.17
C VAL A 116 13.28 8.05 -2.18
N GLU A 117 12.77 9.24 -1.89
CA GLU A 117 12.78 10.39 -2.81
C GLU A 117 14.17 10.81 -3.29
N THR A 118 15.21 10.51 -2.52
CA THR A 118 16.58 10.99 -2.78
C THR A 118 17.44 10.03 -3.58
N GLY A 119 16.97 8.80 -3.80
CA GLY A 119 17.85 7.78 -4.37
C GLY A 119 17.14 6.71 -5.17
N ILE A 120 16.30 7.07 -6.15
CA ILE A 120 15.65 6.06 -7.01
C ILE A 120 16.72 5.13 -7.62
N ALA A 121 16.67 3.84 -7.24
CA ALA A 121 17.59 2.78 -7.66
C ALA A 121 19.05 2.99 -7.21
N ASP A 122 19.28 3.72 -6.14
CA ASP A 122 20.59 3.76 -5.49
C ASP A 122 20.73 2.57 -4.53
N LYS A 123 21.80 1.82 -4.62
CA LYS A 123 22.01 0.62 -3.79
C LYS A 123 22.24 0.88 -2.31
N GLU A 124 22.44 2.13 -1.94
CA GLU A 124 22.70 2.55 -0.57
C GLU A 124 21.46 3.17 0.09
N GLU A 125 20.33 3.25 -0.64
CA GLU A 125 19.06 3.79 -0.17
C GLU A 125 18.01 2.68 -0.03
N ASP A 126 16.98 2.95 0.76
CA ASP A 126 15.95 1.98 1.08
C ASP A 126 14.95 1.85 -0.07
N ASP A 127 15.07 0.78 -0.84
CA ASP A 127 14.15 0.44 -1.93
C ASP A 127 13.36 -0.83 -1.60
N ALA A 128 12.13 -0.90 -2.06
CA ALA A 128 11.30 -2.09 -1.89
C ALA A 128 10.67 -2.52 -3.22
N TYR A 129 10.71 -3.81 -3.49
CA TYR A 129 10.15 -4.42 -4.69
C TYR A 129 9.30 -5.62 -4.30
N ALA A 130 8.13 -5.75 -4.88
CA ALA A 130 7.31 -6.92 -4.63
C ALA A 130 6.52 -7.39 -5.85
N VAL A 131 6.15 -8.65 -5.81
CA VAL A 131 5.21 -9.28 -6.73
C VAL A 131 4.10 -9.95 -5.94
N ASN A 132 2.90 -9.87 -6.49
CA ASN A 132 1.70 -10.47 -5.92
C ASN A 132 1.01 -11.31 -7.00
N VAL A 133 0.55 -12.48 -6.62
CA VAL A 133 -0.27 -13.36 -7.45
C VAL A 133 -1.48 -13.75 -6.64
N ALA A 134 -2.67 -13.61 -7.20
CA ALA A 134 -3.89 -13.97 -6.53
C ALA A 134 -4.87 -14.70 -7.43
N TYR A 135 -5.63 -15.57 -6.80
CA TYR A 135 -6.84 -16.16 -7.36
C TYR A 135 -7.98 -15.95 -6.40
N THR A 136 -9.07 -15.36 -6.85
CA THR A 136 -10.26 -15.08 -6.05
C THR A 136 -11.51 -15.58 -6.76
N ALA A 137 -12.34 -16.33 -6.05
CA ALA A 137 -13.63 -16.82 -6.48
C ALA A 137 -14.67 -16.62 -5.36
N ASP A 138 -15.94 -16.83 -5.65
CA ASP A 138 -17.03 -16.58 -4.68
C ASP A 138 -16.87 -17.35 -3.36
N SER A 139 -16.36 -18.57 -3.42
CA SER A 139 -16.30 -19.47 -2.25
C SER A 139 -14.87 -19.71 -1.73
N TYR A 140 -13.86 -19.34 -2.44
CA TYR A 140 -12.46 -19.53 -2.02
C TYR A 140 -11.52 -18.61 -2.77
N GLY A 141 -10.40 -18.34 -2.17
CA GLY A 141 -9.33 -17.57 -2.80
C GLY A 141 -7.98 -17.82 -2.12
N VAL A 142 -6.94 -17.51 -2.83
CA VAL A 142 -5.56 -17.54 -2.34
C VAL A 142 -4.76 -16.42 -2.97
N SER A 143 -3.89 -15.79 -2.17
CA SER A 143 -2.91 -14.84 -2.69
C SER A 143 -1.55 -15.05 -2.05
N VAL A 144 -0.52 -14.79 -2.83
CA VAL A 144 0.88 -14.83 -2.40
C VAL A 144 1.54 -13.53 -2.80
N THR A 145 2.19 -12.89 -1.84
CA THR A 145 3.05 -11.73 -2.07
C THR A 145 4.47 -12.08 -1.66
N TYR A 146 5.41 -11.77 -2.53
CA TYR A 146 6.84 -11.87 -2.23
C TYR A 146 7.47 -10.50 -2.43
N ALA A 147 8.19 -10.04 -1.42
CA ALA A 147 8.89 -8.75 -1.45
C ALA A 147 10.35 -8.88 -1.04
N ASN A 148 11.16 -8.00 -1.60
CA ASN A 148 12.50 -7.69 -1.16
C ASN A 148 12.52 -6.22 -0.73
N VAL A 149 13.02 -5.96 0.46
CA VAL A 149 13.18 -4.62 1.02
C VAL A 149 14.65 -4.43 1.31
N GLU A 150 15.24 -3.43 0.70
CA GLU A 150 16.62 -3.01 0.92
C GLU A 150 16.60 -1.94 2.01
N ASP A 151 17.33 -2.16 3.10
CA ASP A 151 17.51 -1.22 4.21
C ASP A 151 19.02 -1.01 4.38
N GLY A 152 19.56 -0.13 3.58
CA GLY A 152 20.97 0.32 3.56
C GLY A 152 22.06 -0.74 3.78
N ALA A 153 21.99 -1.47 4.86
CA ALA A 153 22.99 -2.48 5.25
C ALA A 153 22.46 -3.93 5.18
N GLN A 154 21.16 -4.13 5.02
CA GLN A 154 20.51 -5.45 5.04
C GLN A 154 19.45 -5.52 3.96
N ASN A 155 19.31 -6.71 3.38
CA ASN A 155 18.21 -7.01 2.47
C ASN A 155 17.29 -7.99 3.17
N ASP A 156 16.06 -7.56 3.41
CA ASP A 156 15.03 -8.40 4.00
C ASP A 156 14.08 -8.92 2.94
N THR A 157 13.71 -10.19 3.05
CA THR A 157 12.71 -10.81 2.18
C THR A 157 11.47 -11.15 2.97
N TYR A 158 10.31 -10.82 2.42
CA TYR A 158 9.02 -11.08 3.02
C TYR A 158 8.18 -11.96 2.10
N THR A 159 7.41 -12.84 2.72
CA THR A 159 6.41 -13.64 2.00
C THR A 159 5.12 -13.62 2.78
N ALA A 160 4.04 -13.15 2.17
CA ALA A 160 2.70 -13.21 2.71
C ALA A 160 1.87 -14.23 1.93
N LEU A 161 1.17 -15.10 2.65
CA LEU A 161 0.22 -16.06 2.11
C LEU A 161 -1.14 -15.82 2.77
N ASN A 162 -2.13 -15.52 1.96
CA ASN A 162 -3.50 -15.30 2.42
C ASN A 162 -4.44 -16.24 1.69
N GLY A 163 -5.55 -16.57 2.32
CA GLY A 163 -6.58 -17.38 1.72
C GLY A 163 -7.88 -17.37 2.49
N TYR A 164 -8.96 -17.67 1.81
CA TYR A 164 -10.27 -17.83 2.40
C TYR A 164 -11.01 -19.01 1.79
N TYR A 165 -11.94 -19.52 2.57
CA TYR A 165 -12.95 -20.47 2.16
C TYR A 165 -14.27 -20.18 2.88
N SER A 166 -15.36 -20.01 2.14
CA SER A 166 -16.71 -19.72 2.66
C SER A 166 -17.75 -20.72 2.21
#